data_76828872a24026c20af5a8e50109b5d1
#
_entry.id   76828872a24026c20af5a8e50109b5d1
#
_cell.length_a   1.000
_cell.length_b   1.000
_cell.length_c   1.000
_cell.angle_alpha   90.00
_cell.angle_beta   90.00
_cell.angle_gamma   90.00
#
_symmetry.space_group_name_H-M   'P 1'
#
loop_
_entity.id
_entity.type
_entity.pdbx_description
1 polymer ?
#
loop_
_entity_poly.entity_id
_entity_poly.type
_entity_poly.pdbx_seq_one_letter_code
_entity_poly.pdbx_strand_id
1 'polypeptide(L)'
;GIFRCNTREETFFYYNKTMEATRKDYCLVEEFIEGQVLGCEAMIRDGKLLYCLPNNIEAFQSYVPTPIGHSVPYRKQEELGAEVRHQVELAIKAVGLDNCPVNCDLIEKDGKIYVIEITGRAGGTCLPEMVSIYYGINYYEAIVRLALGMDVEEMFRGKTSGVANLSRTLLSEKDGVVKAIHNENEPAEDIVDLSFNIAPGEEVHHYTNGRDRLGQVILRGESLESCEKRLQEILSKINIEFTV
;
A
#
# COMPACT_ATOMS: atom_id res chain seq x y z
N GLY A 1 -4.10 11.87 15.22
CA GLY A 1 -4.34 13.30 15.03
C GLY A 1 -5.01 13.65 13.71
N ILE A 2 -5.71 12.67 13.04
CA ILE A 2 -6.49 12.92 11.82
C ILE A 2 -7.97 12.86 12.18
N PHE A 3 -8.74 13.86 11.76
CA PHE A 3 -10.17 13.96 12.06
C PHE A 3 -10.94 14.46 10.84
N ARG A 4 -12.09 13.82 10.55
CA ARG A 4 -13.07 14.34 9.59
C ARG A 4 -13.97 15.33 10.34
N CYS A 5 -14.11 16.54 9.79
CA CYS A 5 -14.95 17.59 10.32
C CYS A 5 -16.08 17.88 9.34
N ASN A 6 -17.32 17.94 9.83
CA ASN A 6 -18.50 18.24 9.01
C ASN A 6 -18.98 19.68 9.22
N THR A 7 -18.50 20.35 10.29
CA THR A 7 -18.86 21.73 10.61
C THR A 7 -17.61 22.54 10.95
N ARG A 8 -17.76 23.85 10.90
CA ARG A 8 -16.70 24.80 11.31
C ARG A 8 -16.34 24.65 12.79
N GLU A 9 -17.33 24.41 13.63
CA GLU A 9 -17.18 24.22 15.08
C GLU A 9 -16.36 22.94 15.37
N GLU A 10 -16.66 21.84 14.67
CA GLU A 10 -15.87 20.61 14.73
C GLU A 10 -14.43 20.85 14.30
N THR A 11 -14.20 21.65 13.25
CA THR A 11 -12.85 21.97 12.77
C THR A 11 -12.03 22.67 13.86
N PHE A 12 -12.60 23.66 14.55
CA PHE A 12 -11.90 24.31 15.66
C PHE A 12 -11.66 23.39 16.86
N PHE A 13 -12.63 22.55 17.18
CA PHE A 13 -12.48 21.57 18.26
C PHE A 13 -11.35 20.57 17.98
N TYR A 14 -11.34 19.98 16.79
CA TYR A 14 -10.34 18.99 16.41
C TYR A 14 -8.99 19.60 16.05
N TYR A 15 -8.92 20.87 15.67
CA TYR A 15 -7.66 21.59 15.50
C TYR A 15 -6.82 21.50 16.79
N ASN A 16 -7.39 21.82 17.94
CA ASN A 16 -6.68 21.75 19.21
C ASN A 16 -6.18 20.32 19.52
N LYS A 17 -7.04 19.30 19.31
CA LYS A 17 -6.65 17.88 19.50
C LYS A 17 -5.55 17.45 18.54
N THR A 18 -5.56 17.93 17.31
CA THR A 18 -4.50 17.64 16.33
C THR A 18 -3.20 18.30 16.76
N MET A 19 -3.26 19.53 17.24
CA MET A 19 -2.08 20.25 17.74
C MET A 19 -1.49 19.61 19.01
N GLU A 20 -2.30 19.00 19.87
CA GLU A 20 -1.82 18.20 21.01
C GLU A 20 -1.09 16.93 20.59
N ALA A 21 -1.51 16.33 19.48
CA ALA A 21 -0.96 15.06 18.97
C ALA A 21 0.25 15.25 18.04
N THR A 22 0.36 16.39 17.35
CA THR A 22 1.45 16.65 16.40
C THR A 22 2.76 17.01 17.10
N ARG A 23 3.90 16.70 16.44
CA ARG A 23 5.23 17.16 16.83
C ARG A 23 5.64 18.43 16.08
N LYS A 24 4.75 18.97 15.25
CA LYS A 24 4.95 20.18 14.46
C LYS A 24 4.22 21.35 15.12
N ASP A 25 4.57 22.56 14.73
CA ASP A 25 3.89 23.79 15.12
C ASP A 25 2.69 24.16 14.22
N TYR A 26 2.30 23.22 13.33
CA TYR A 26 1.16 23.36 12.42
C TYR A 26 0.42 22.03 12.21
N CYS A 27 -0.79 22.13 11.69
CA CYS A 27 -1.54 21.02 11.10
C CYS A 27 -2.10 21.43 9.74
N LEU A 28 -2.50 20.44 8.94
CA LEU A 28 -3.19 20.64 7.67
C LEU A 28 -4.70 20.59 7.86
N VAL A 29 -5.41 21.45 7.16
CA VAL A 29 -6.87 21.43 7.05
C VAL A 29 -7.18 21.43 5.56
N GLU A 30 -7.82 20.36 5.09
CA GLU A 30 -8.01 20.10 3.67
C GLU A 30 -9.49 19.83 3.36
N GLU A 31 -9.90 20.04 2.12
CA GLU A 31 -11.21 19.59 1.65
C GLU A 31 -11.29 18.06 1.75
N PHE A 32 -12.38 17.55 2.34
CA PHE A 32 -12.64 16.12 2.34
C PHE A 32 -13.20 15.69 0.98
N ILE A 33 -12.43 14.88 0.26
CA ILE A 33 -12.83 14.32 -1.04
C ILE A 33 -13.42 12.93 -0.80
N GLU A 34 -14.70 12.77 -1.08
CA GLU A 34 -15.37 11.47 -1.03
C GLU A 34 -15.20 10.76 -2.38
N GLY A 35 -14.45 9.66 -2.40
CA GLY A 35 -14.09 8.95 -3.63
C GLY A 35 -13.42 7.61 -3.34
N GLN A 36 -12.98 6.94 -4.40
CA GLN A 36 -12.27 5.66 -4.30
C GLN A 36 -10.77 5.92 -4.09
N VAL A 37 -10.23 5.40 -2.99
CA VAL A 37 -8.79 5.46 -2.72
C VAL A 37 -8.04 4.49 -3.62
N LEU A 38 -6.89 4.92 -4.16
CA LEU A 38 -5.94 4.11 -4.89
C LEU A 38 -4.52 4.56 -4.57
N GLY A 39 -3.54 3.68 -4.76
CA GLY A 39 -2.13 4.01 -4.65
C GLY A 39 -1.45 4.11 -6.01
N CYS A 40 -0.26 4.67 -6.04
CA CYS A 40 0.63 4.59 -7.19
C CYS A 40 2.08 4.50 -6.73
N GLU A 41 2.77 3.45 -7.21
CA GLU A 41 4.22 3.34 -7.13
C GLU A 41 4.86 3.84 -8.41
N ALA A 42 5.91 4.63 -8.29
CA ALA A 42 6.64 5.17 -9.43
C ALA A 42 8.14 5.28 -9.13
N MET A 43 8.93 5.56 -10.15
CA MET A 43 10.35 5.88 -10.01
C MET A 43 10.71 6.96 -11.01
N ILE A 44 11.39 8.00 -10.52
CA ILE A 44 11.88 9.10 -11.35
C ILE A 44 13.41 9.14 -11.34
N ARG A 45 13.99 9.42 -12.51
CA ARG A 45 15.42 9.63 -12.69
C ARG A 45 15.66 10.72 -13.73
N ASP A 46 16.52 11.69 -13.39
CA ASP A 46 16.92 12.79 -14.25
C ASP A 46 15.70 13.48 -14.93
N GLY A 47 14.65 13.73 -14.13
CA GLY A 47 13.39 14.34 -14.57
C GLY A 47 12.48 13.42 -15.40
N LYS A 48 12.83 12.13 -15.60
CA LYS A 48 12.08 11.17 -16.41
C LYS A 48 11.45 10.10 -15.54
N LEU A 49 10.15 9.92 -15.67
CA LEU A 49 9.40 8.87 -15.01
C LEU A 49 9.67 7.50 -15.68
N LEU A 50 10.37 6.62 -14.99
CA LEU A 50 10.76 5.30 -15.54
C LEU A 50 9.57 4.34 -15.59
N TYR A 51 8.74 4.35 -14.57
CA TYR A 51 7.48 3.63 -14.53
C TYR A 51 6.47 4.37 -13.64
N CYS A 52 5.20 4.01 -13.78
CA CYS A 52 4.09 4.45 -12.96
C CYS A 52 3.11 3.28 -12.87
N LEU A 53 2.92 2.74 -11.67
CA LEU A 53 2.11 1.56 -11.39
C LEU A 53 0.99 1.90 -10.42
N PRO A 54 -0.18 2.30 -10.94
CA PRO A 54 -1.38 2.42 -10.11
C PRO A 54 -1.75 1.08 -9.49
N ASN A 55 -2.21 1.09 -8.24
CA ASN A 55 -2.63 -0.10 -7.54
C ASN A 55 -3.96 0.12 -6.81
N ASN A 56 -4.70 -0.96 -6.64
CA ASN A 56 -5.90 -0.96 -5.82
C ASN A 56 -5.49 -1.04 -4.36
N ILE A 57 -6.18 -0.29 -3.51
CA ILE A 57 -6.00 -0.34 -2.05
C ILE A 57 -7.20 -1.04 -1.43
N GLU A 58 -6.92 -2.03 -0.59
CA GLU A 58 -7.89 -2.55 0.36
C GLU A 58 -7.60 -1.95 1.73
N ALA A 59 -8.60 -1.31 2.31
CA ALA A 59 -8.46 -0.62 3.58
C ALA A 59 -9.31 -1.28 4.67
N PHE A 60 -8.75 -1.42 5.86
CA PHE A 60 -9.50 -1.72 7.06
C PHE A 60 -10.40 -0.53 7.40
N GLN A 61 -11.69 -0.80 7.53
CA GLN A 61 -12.70 0.22 7.81
C GLN A 61 -12.65 0.59 9.29
N SER A 62 -11.94 1.65 9.57
CA SER A 62 -11.85 2.29 10.88
C SER A 62 -12.16 3.77 10.75
N TYR A 63 -12.06 4.52 11.83
CA TYR A 63 -12.21 5.98 11.80
C TYR A 63 -11.27 6.66 10.78
N VAL A 64 -10.05 6.14 10.65
CA VAL A 64 -9.12 6.49 9.57
C VAL A 64 -8.83 5.20 8.81
N PRO A 65 -9.31 5.04 7.57
CA PRO A 65 -9.04 3.86 6.77
C PRO A 65 -7.54 3.60 6.66
N THR A 66 -7.12 2.39 7.03
CA THR A 66 -5.71 1.99 7.01
C THR A 66 -5.51 0.91 5.95
N PRO A 67 -4.58 1.08 5.00
CA PRO A 67 -4.28 0.05 4.01
C PRO A 67 -3.88 -1.27 4.66
N ILE A 68 -4.58 -2.34 4.30
CA ILE A 68 -4.29 -3.72 4.73
C ILE A 68 -3.89 -4.62 3.56
N GLY A 69 -3.98 -4.12 2.36
CA GLY A 69 -3.59 -4.85 1.15
C GLY A 69 -3.58 -3.97 -0.07
N HIS A 70 -2.84 -4.42 -1.05
CA HIS A 70 -2.75 -3.80 -2.38
C HIS A 70 -2.89 -4.87 -3.45
N SER A 71 -3.31 -4.47 -4.65
CA SER A 71 -3.33 -5.38 -5.79
C SER A 71 -3.07 -4.65 -7.11
N VAL A 72 -2.42 -5.34 -8.05
CA VAL A 72 -2.15 -4.89 -9.41
C VAL A 72 -2.52 -5.98 -10.42
N PRO A 73 -2.98 -5.60 -11.64
CA PRO A 73 -3.13 -4.25 -12.17
C PRO A 73 -4.24 -3.44 -11.50
N TYR A 74 -4.19 -2.14 -11.63
CA TYR A 74 -5.29 -1.27 -11.20
C TYR A 74 -6.56 -1.59 -12.00
N ARG A 75 -7.71 -1.73 -11.33
CA ARG A 75 -8.97 -2.19 -11.96
C ARG A 75 -9.47 -1.26 -13.06
N LYS A 76 -9.20 0.04 -12.93
CA LYS A 76 -9.55 1.06 -13.93
C LYS A 76 -8.33 1.50 -14.77
N GLN A 77 -7.35 0.61 -14.97
CA GLN A 77 -6.10 0.93 -15.66
C GLN A 77 -6.32 1.44 -17.08
N GLU A 78 -7.23 0.84 -17.84
CA GLU A 78 -7.53 1.24 -19.22
C GLU A 78 -8.22 2.61 -19.28
N GLU A 79 -9.08 2.91 -18.30
CA GLU A 79 -9.88 4.13 -18.24
C GLU A 79 -9.08 5.31 -17.65
N LEU A 80 -8.38 5.10 -16.56
CA LEU A 80 -7.78 6.15 -15.72
C LEU A 80 -6.26 6.08 -15.59
N GLY A 81 -5.61 5.03 -16.09
CA GLY A 81 -4.17 4.86 -15.92
C GLY A 81 -3.34 6.01 -16.48
N ALA A 82 -3.77 6.59 -17.61
CA ALA A 82 -3.12 7.76 -18.21
C ALA A 82 -3.31 9.02 -17.34
N GLU A 83 -4.49 9.22 -16.76
CA GLU A 83 -4.77 10.34 -15.87
C GLU A 83 -4.00 10.21 -14.55
N VAL A 84 -3.94 9.00 -13.95
CA VAL A 84 -3.11 8.74 -12.78
C VAL A 84 -1.66 9.12 -13.06
N ARG A 85 -1.10 8.64 -14.18
CA ARG A 85 0.28 8.98 -14.57
C ARG A 85 0.48 10.49 -14.70
N HIS A 86 -0.45 11.17 -15.34
CA HIS A 86 -0.38 12.62 -15.53
C HIS A 86 -0.37 13.37 -14.20
N GLN A 87 -1.27 13.03 -13.27
CA GLN A 87 -1.35 13.68 -11.95
C GLN A 87 -0.12 13.39 -11.09
N VAL A 88 0.41 12.17 -11.15
CA VAL A 88 1.65 11.80 -10.45
C VAL A 88 2.85 12.58 -11.00
N GLU A 89 2.98 12.72 -12.31
CA GLU A 89 4.04 13.54 -12.95
C GLU A 89 3.94 15.01 -12.53
N LEU A 90 2.73 15.58 -12.50
CA LEU A 90 2.51 16.95 -12.02
C LEU A 90 2.91 17.12 -10.56
N ALA A 91 2.51 16.18 -9.70
CA ALA A 91 2.83 16.21 -8.28
C ALA A 91 4.35 16.10 -8.03
N ILE A 92 5.02 15.15 -8.69
CA ILE A 92 6.48 14.99 -8.63
C ILE A 92 7.18 16.31 -8.98
N LYS A 93 6.78 16.93 -10.08
CA LYS A 93 7.34 18.20 -10.54
C LYS A 93 7.06 19.34 -9.56
N ALA A 94 5.85 19.40 -9.00
CA ALA A 94 5.44 20.46 -8.08
C ALA A 94 6.24 20.45 -6.77
N VAL A 95 6.60 19.26 -6.26
CA VAL A 95 7.38 19.12 -5.02
C VAL A 95 8.89 18.96 -5.27
N GLY A 96 9.32 18.89 -6.54
CA GLY A 96 10.74 18.82 -6.92
C GLY A 96 11.41 17.47 -6.60
N LEU A 97 10.66 16.35 -6.61
CA LEU A 97 11.24 15.02 -6.46
C LEU A 97 12.01 14.62 -7.72
N ASP A 98 13.20 14.07 -7.54
CA ASP A 98 13.99 13.46 -8.62
C ASP A 98 14.93 12.41 -8.04
N ASN A 99 15.38 11.47 -8.89
CA ASN A 99 16.32 10.41 -8.56
C ASN A 99 15.90 9.58 -7.31
N CYS A 100 14.61 9.24 -7.24
CA CYS A 100 14.06 8.47 -6.12
C CYS A 100 12.87 7.60 -6.56
N PRO A 101 12.55 6.54 -5.81
CA PRO A 101 11.22 5.94 -5.86
C PRO A 101 10.19 6.93 -5.31
N VAL A 102 8.95 6.80 -5.77
CA VAL A 102 7.84 7.67 -5.39
C VAL A 102 6.64 6.83 -5.05
N ASN A 103 6.03 7.10 -3.91
CA ASN A 103 4.74 6.54 -3.54
C ASN A 103 3.72 7.67 -3.43
N CYS A 104 2.55 7.49 -4.03
CA CYS A 104 1.44 8.43 -3.99
C CYS A 104 0.18 7.75 -3.47
N ASP A 105 -0.51 8.42 -2.56
CA ASP A 105 -1.90 8.11 -2.20
C ASP A 105 -2.82 9.07 -2.96
N LEU A 106 -3.82 8.50 -3.62
CA LEU A 106 -4.69 9.17 -4.56
C LEU A 106 -6.16 8.88 -4.25
N ILE A 107 -7.05 9.79 -4.68
CA ILE A 107 -8.50 9.57 -4.67
C ILE A 107 -9.04 9.77 -6.08
N GLU A 108 -9.79 8.80 -6.56
CA GLU A 108 -10.61 8.93 -7.76
C GLU A 108 -12.02 9.38 -7.38
N LYS A 109 -12.48 10.45 -8.03
CA LYS A 109 -13.85 10.94 -7.91
C LYS A 109 -14.32 11.47 -9.26
N ASP A 110 -15.42 10.92 -9.75
CA ASP A 110 -16.07 11.34 -11.00
C ASP A 110 -15.10 11.38 -12.20
N GLY A 111 -14.23 10.38 -12.31
CA GLY A 111 -13.22 10.27 -13.38
C GLY A 111 -12.02 11.20 -13.22
N LYS A 112 -11.89 11.92 -12.11
CA LYS A 112 -10.75 12.77 -11.77
C LYS A 112 -9.89 12.15 -10.70
N ILE A 113 -8.59 12.38 -10.80
CA ILE A 113 -7.60 11.91 -9.84
C ILE A 113 -7.10 13.08 -8.99
N TYR A 114 -7.16 12.92 -7.68
CA TYR A 114 -6.66 13.88 -6.69
C TYR A 114 -5.50 13.27 -5.93
N VAL A 115 -4.39 14.00 -5.83
CA VAL A 115 -3.23 13.59 -5.04
C VAL A 115 -3.46 13.98 -3.58
N ILE A 116 -3.38 13.00 -2.69
CA ILE A 116 -3.56 13.19 -1.23
C ILE A 116 -2.22 13.28 -0.54
N GLU A 117 -1.32 12.35 -0.86
CA GLU A 117 0.03 12.33 -0.31
C GLU A 117 1.02 11.91 -1.40
N ILE A 118 2.23 12.49 -1.38
CA ILE A 118 3.35 12.08 -2.20
C ILE A 118 4.61 11.99 -1.35
N THR A 119 5.36 10.91 -1.49
CA THR A 119 6.61 10.68 -0.76
C THR A 119 7.71 10.21 -1.70
N GLY A 120 8.95 10.73 -1.49
CA GLY A 120 10.16 10.32 -2.25
C GLY A 120 10.78 9.03 -1.72
N ARG A 121 9.98 7.98 -1.56
CA ARG A 121 10.39 6.64 -1.14
C ARG A 121 9.44 5.59 -1.72
N ALA A 122 9.87 4.33 -1.72
CA ALA A 122 8.98 3.21 -1.99
C ALA A 122 7.88 3.09 -0.93
N GLY A 123 6.70 2.64 -1.32
CA GLY A 123 5.58 2.40 -0.43
C GLY A 123 5.84 1.27 0.57
N GLY A 124 4.98 1.17 1.57
CA GLY A 124 4.95 0.07 2.53
C GLY A 124 4.04 -1.08 2.06
N THR A 125 3.69 -1.98 3.01
CA THR A 125 2.67 -3.03 2.81
C THR A 125 2.94 -3.87 1.55
N CYS A 126 4.22 -4.30 1.37
CA CYS A 126 4.70 -5.17 0.29
C CYS A 126 4.65 -4.54 -1.12
N LEU A 127 4.53 -3.22 -1.25
CA LEU A 127 4.53 -2.57 -2.56
C LEU A 127 5.82 -2.79 -3.36
N PRO A 128 7.04 -2.80 -2.76
CA PRO A 128 8.27 -3.16 -3.48
C PRO A 128 8.25 -4.56 -4.10
N GLU A 129 7.73 -5.55 -3.38
CA GLU A 129 7.55 -6.92 -3.87
C GLU A 129 6.56 -6.96 -5.03
N MET A 130 5.47 -6.22 -4.92
CA MET A 130 4.45 -6.14 -5.96
C MET A 130 4.98 -5.53 -7.26
N VAL A 131 5.78 -4.45 -7.17
CA VAL A 131 6.50 -3.86 -8.32
C VAL A 131 7.46 -4.88 -8.92
N SER A 132 8.20 -5.62 -8.07
CA SER A 132 9.14 -6.66 -8.50
C SER A 132 8.45 -7.76 -9.31
N ILE A 133 7.31 -8.26 -8.82
CA ILE A 133 6.51 -9.30 -9.48
C ILE A 133 5.93 -8.76 -10.78
N TYR A 134 5.33 -7.56 -10.75
CA TYR A 134 4.63 -6.98 -11.90
C TYR A 134 5.56 -6.74 -13.09
N TYR A 135 6.79 -6.25 -12.85
CA TYR A 135 7.77 -5.95 -13.90
C TYR A 135 8.78 -7.10 -14.13
N GLY A 136 8.80 -8.11 -13.27
CA GLY A 136 9.80 -9.20 -13.34
C GLY A 136 11.23 -8.71 -13.10
N ILE A 137 11.41 -7.83 -12.12
CA ILE A 137 12.70 -7.22 -11.75
C ILE A 137 12.98 -7.36 -10.25
N ASN A 138 14.23 -7.14 -9.84
CA ASN A 138 14.54 -6.89 -8.43
C ASN A 138 14.40 -5.40 -8.12
N TYR A 139 13.24 -4.98 -7.60
CA TYR A 139 12.98 -3.57 -7.33
C TYR A 139 13.85 -3.02 -6.20
N TYR A 140 14.21 -3.82 -5.20
CA TYR A 140 15.14 -3.40 -4.14
C TYR A 140 16.52 -3.09 -4.71
N GLU A 141 16.99 -3.88 -5.66
CA GLU A 141 18.23 -3.60 -6.39
C GLU A 141 18.11 -2.29 -7.18
N ALA A 142 16.98 -2.04 -7.84
CA ALA A 142 16.76 -0.79 -8.56
C ALA A 142 16.82 0.43 -7.62
N ILE A 143 16.20 0.35 -6.44
CA ILE A 143 16.25 1.42 -5.42
C ILE A 143 17.70 1.69 -4.99
N VAL A 144 18.47 0.65 -4.67
CA VAL A 144 19.87 0.79 -4.23
C VAL A 144 20.74 1.35 -5.35
N ARG A 145 20.61 0.84 -6.58
CA ARG A 145 21.33 1.36 -7.74
C ARG A 145 21.05 2.83 -7.98
N LEU A 146 19.77 3.22 -7.94
CA LEU A 146 19.36 4.61 -8.12
C LEU A 146 19.98 5.51 -7.05
N ALA A 147 19.94 5.10 -5.78
CA ALA A 147 20.57 5.85 -4.67
C ALA A 147 22.09 6.00 -4.81
N LEU A 148 22.76 5.06 -5.50
CA LEU A 148 24.18 5.11 -5.82
C LEU A 148 24.48 5.87 -7.13
N GLY A 149 23.49 6.47 -7.78
CA GLY A 149 23.65 7.16 -9.07
C GLY A 149 23.92 6.23 -10.26
N MET A 150 23.67 4.93 -10.10
CA MET A 150 23.84 3.94 -11.18
C MET A 150 22.67 3.95 -12.14
N ASP A 151 22.90 3.44 -13.37
CA ASP A 151 21.82 3.29 -14.34
C ASP A 151 20.81 2.21 -13.93
N VAL A 152 19.54 2.55 -13.99
CA VAL A 152 18.40 1.68 -13.70
C VAL A 152 17.37 1.63 -14.85
N GLU A 153 17.53 2.45 -15.89
CA GLU A 153 16.57 2.52 -17.00
C GLU A 153 16.40 1.16 -17.70
N GLU A 154 17.52 0.44 -17.92
CA GLU A 154 17.51 -0.87 -18.56
C GLU A 154 16.71 -1.91 -17.77
N MET A 155 16.60 -1.75 -16.44
CA MET A 155 15.82 -2.68 -15.61
C MET A 155 14.32 -2.59 -15.91
N PHE A 156 13.83 -1.42 -16.36
CA PHE A 156 12.42 -1.19 -16.67
C PHE A 156 12.11 -1.22 -18.17
N ARG A 157 13.14 -1.12 -19.04
CA ARG A 157 12.95 -1.04 -20.48
C ARG A 157 12.32 -2.32 -21.04
N GLY A 158 11.14 -2.16 -21.68
CA GLY A 158 10.41 -3.30 -22.27
C GLY A 158 9.84 -4.30 -21.25
N LYS A 159 9.92 -4.02 -19.98
CA LYS A 159 9.33 -4.83 -18.91
C LYS A 159 7.86 -4.48 -18.74
N THR A 160 7.01 -5.32 -19.29
CA THR A 160 5.55 -5.21 -19.20
C THR A 160 4.95 -6.57 -18.88
N SER A 161 5.59 -7.34 -17.99
CA SER A 161 5.12 -8.69 -17.69
C SER A 161 3.66 -8.70 -17.23
N GLY A 162 3.26 -7.65 -16.51
CA GLY A 162 1.86 -7.46 -16.13
C GLY A 162 1.31 -8.58 -15.25
N VAL A 163 2.19 -9.35 -14.59
CA VAL A 163 1.76 -10.46 -13.73
C VAL A 163 0.90 -9.91 -12.60
N ALA A 164 -0.37 -10.30 -12.59
CA ALA A 164 -1.30 -9.92 -11.54
C ALA A 164 -0.79 -10.43 -10.19
N ASN A 165 -0.85 -9.57 -9.19
CA ASN A 165 -0.42 -9.92 -7.85
C ASN A 165 -1.15 -9.10 -6.80
N LEU A 166 -1.17 -9.59 -5.59
CA LEU A 166 -1.73 -8.90 -4.44
C LEU A 166 -0.92 -9.15 -3.17
N SER A 167 -1.02 -8.22 -2.25
CA SER A 167 -0.56 -8.36 -0.88
C SER A 167 -1.72 -8.22 0.10
N ARG A 168 -1.67 -8.95 1.21
CA ARG A 168 -2.63 -8.86 2.30
C ARG A 168 -1.92 -8.95 3.64
N THR A 169 -2.23 -8.03 4.54
CA THR A 169 -1.85 -8.09 5.94
C THR A 169 -2.76 -9.06 6.69
N LEU A 170 -2.18 -9.94 7.49
CA LEU A 170 -2.91 -10.79 8.42
C LEU A 170 -3.26 -9.99 9.67
N LEU A 171 -4.51 -10.07 10.11
CA LEU A 171 -5.08 -9.24 11.17
C LEU A 171 -5.65 -10.11 12.29
N SER A 172 -5.65 -9.59 13.54
CA SER A 172 -6.45 -10.15 14.62
C SER A 172 -7.77 -9.39 14.77
N GLU A 173 -8.84 -10.15 14.95
CA GLU A 173 -10.17 -9.60 15.29
C GLU A 173 -10.38 -9.43 16.80
N LYS A 174 -9.40 -9.81 17.62
CA LYS A 174 -9.49 -9.76 19.08
C LYS A 174 -8.12 -9.57 19.73
N ASP A 175 -8.13 -9.14 20.98
CA ASP A 175 -6.96 -9.14 21.85
C ASP A 175 -6.72 -10.54 22.40
N GLY A 176 -5.46 -10.87 22.72
CA GLY A 176 -5.11 -12.13 23.39
C GLY A 176 -3.64 -12.46 23.33
N VAL A 177 -3.25 -13.52 24.01
CA VAL A 177 -1.91 -14.09 23.91
C VAL A 177 -1.94 -15.29 22.98
N VAL A 178 -1.09 -15.29 21.97
CA VAL A 178 -0.99 -16.38 20.97
C VAL A 178 -0.62 -17.69 21.69
N LYS A 179 -1.48 -18.70 21.56
CA LYS A 179 -1.20 -20.06 22.07
C LYS A 179 -0.55 -20.92 21.00
N ALA A 180 -1.08 -20.90 19.78
CA ALA A 180 -0.58 -21.65 18.65
C ALA A 180 -0.96 -20.98 17.33
N ILE A 181 -0.15 -21.19 16.30
CA ILE A 181 -0.42 -20.79 14.91
C ILE A 181 -0.51 -22.05 14.08
N HIS A 182 -1.68 -22.32 13.53
CA HIS A 182 -1.93 -23.45 12.62
C HIS A 182 -2.01 -22.91 11.21
N ASN A 183 -1.13 -23.40 10.35
CA ASN A 183 -1.10 -23.07 8.93
C ASN A 183 -1.03 -24.38 8.13
N GLU A 184 -2.13 -24.71 7.45
CA GLU A 184 -2.26 -25.90 6.63
C GLU A 184 -1.96 -25.62 5.14
N ASN A 185 -1.41 -24.45 4.82
CA ASN A 185 -1.03 -24.12 3.46
C ASN A 185 0.32 -24.78 3.12
N GLU A 186 0.35 -25.46 1.99
CA GLU A 186 1.57 -26.00 1.43
C GLU A 186 2.28 -24.94 0.56
N PRO A 187 3.63 -24.97 0.47
CA PRO A 187 4.37 -24.11 -0.47
C PRO A 187 3.88 -24.32 -1.90
N ALA A 188 3.67 -23.24 -2.64
CA ALA A 188 3.22 -23.26 -4.02
C ALA A 188 3.82 -22.07 -4.78
N GLU A 189 3.94 -22.19 -6.10
CA GLU A 189 4.57 -21.16 -6.93
C GLU A 189 3.81 -19.82 -6.96
N ASP A 190 2.51 -19.85 -6.70
CA ASP A 190 1.63 -18.69 -6.62
C ASP A 190 1.74 -17.97 -5.28
N ILE A 191 2.27 -18.61 -4.23
CA ILE A 191 2.51 -18.02 -2.92
C ILE A 191 3.95 -17.48 -2.88
N VAL A 192 4.09 -16.17 -3.07
CA VAL A 192 5.41 -15.53 -3.05
C VAL A 192 5.92 -15.34 -1.63
N ASP A 193 5.00 -14.98 -0.69
CA ASP A 193 5.28 -14.92 0.75
C ASP A 193 4.01 -15.27 1.54
N LEU A 194 4.20 -16.02 2.61
CA LEU A 194 3.23 -16.25 3.66
C LEU A 194 4.00 -16.32 4.97
N SER A 195 4.02 -15.23 5.69
CA SER A 195 4.84 -15.08 6.89
C SER A 195 4.04 -14.52 8.06
N PHE A 196 4.49 -14.87 9.27
CA PHE A 196 3.91 -14.41 10.52
C PHE A 196 4.95 -13.58 11.30
N ASN A 197 4.51 -12.43 11.83
CA ASN A 197 5.31 -11.54 12.67
C ASN A 197 5.08 -11.80 14.16
N ILE A 198 4.41 -12.88 14.48
CA ILE A 198 4.02 -13.28 15.84
C ILE A 198 4.45 -14.69 16.12
N ALA A 199 4.64 -15.00 17.40
CA ALA A 199 4.98 -16.34 17.91
C ALA A 199 4.11 -16.72 19.12
N PRO A 200 4.01 -18.02 19.46
CA PRO A 200 3.36 -18.46 20.69
C PRO A 200 3.95 -17.76 21.93
N GLY A 201 3.09 -17.25 22.80
CA GLY A 201 3.43 -16.46 23.98
C GLY A 201 3.42 -14.94 23.77
N GLU A 202 3.30 -14.46 22.56
CA GLU A 202 3.22 -13.01 22.28
C GLU A 202 1.79 -12.49 22.43
N GLU A 203 1.67 -11.27 22.96
CA GLU A 203 0.42 -10.54 23.04
C GLU A 203 0.10 -9.88 21.69
N VAL A 204 -1.13 -10.04 21.25
CA VAL A 204 -1.65 -9.40 20.03
C VAL A 204 -2.90 -8.62 20.35
N HIS A 205 -3.17 -7.60 19.55
CA HIS A 205 -4.32 -6.72 19.73
C HIS A 205 -5.26 -6.80 18.53
N HIS A 206 -6.54 -6.57 18.81
CA HIS A 206 -7.50 -6.29 17.74
C HIS A 206 -6.92 -5.22 16.80
N TYR A 207 -6.95 -5.48 15.52
CA TYR A 207 -6.36 -4.58 14.53
C TYR A 207 -7.00 -3.19 14.56
N THR A 208 -6.19 -2.18 14.79
CA THR A 208 -6.57 -0.77 14.76
C THR A 208 -5.65 0.06 13.87
N ASN A 209 -4.42 -0.38 13.70
CA ASN A 209 -3.40 0.30 12.90
C ASN A 209 -2.29 -0.67 12.47
N GLY A 210 -1.37 -0.21 11.63
CA GLY A 210 -0.32 -1.05 11.06
C GLY A 210 0.67 -1.69 12.03
N ARG A 211 0.62 -1.39 13.34
CA ARG A 211 1.46 -2.06 14.36
C ARG A 211 0.84 -3.37 14.83
N ASP A 212 -0.47 -3.52 14.65
CA ASP A 212 -1.24 -4.69 15.11
C ASP A 212 -1.25 -5.83 14.05
N ARG A 213 -0.28 -5.81 13.11
CA ARG A 213 -0.15 -6.82 12.05
C ARG A 213 0.36 -8.14 12.59
N LEU A 214 -0.30 -9.24 12.22
CA LEU A 214 0.10 -10.60 12.57
C LEU A 214 1.07 -11.23 11.57
N GLY A 215 1.09 -10.71 10.36
CA GLY A 215 1.89 -11.24 9.25
C GLY A 215 1.38 -10.72 7.91
N GLN A 216 1.77 -11.42 6.85
CA GLN A 216 1.38 -11.03 5.49
C GLN A 216 1.28 -12.22 4.55
N VAL A 217 0.52 -12.01 3.45
CA VAL A 217 0.46 -12.89 2.29
C VAL A 217 0.78 -12.09 1.05
N ILE A 218 1.63 -12.62 0.16
CA ILE A 218 1.89 -12.06 -1.17
C ILE A 218 1.64 -13.17 -2.19
N LEU A 219 0.75 -12.89 -3.13
CA LEU A 219 0.33 -13.83 -4.19
C LEU A 219 0.61 -13.26 -5.57
N ARG A 220 0.87 -14.16 -6.52
CA ARG A 220 0.87 -13.86 -7.95
C ARG A 220 -0.09 -14.81 -8.68
N GLY A 221 -0.61 -14.39 -9.82
CA GLY A 221 -1.53 -15.21 -10.59
C GLY A 221 -1.76 -14.70 -12.01
N GLU A 222 -2.63 -15.37 -12.74
CA GLU A 222 -2.99 -15.00 -14.10
C GLU A 222 -3.92 -13.78 -14.16
N SER A 223 -4.72 -13.56 -13.11
CA SER A 223 -5.63 -12.42 -12.98
C SER A 223 -5.80 -12.02 -11.50
N LEU A 224 -6.33 -10.82 -11.26
CA LEU A 224 -6.67 -10.39 -9.89
C LEU A 224 -7.72 -11.30 -9.27
N GLU A 225 -8.71 -11.70 -10.02
CA GLU A 225 -9.79 -12.59 -9.56
C GLU A 225 -9.22 -13.93 -9.10
N SER A 226 -8.24 -14.48 -9.83
CA SER A 226 -7.56 -15.72 -9.42
C SER A 226 -6.76 -15.53 -8.13
N CYS A 227 -6.05 -14.40 -7.99
CA CYS A 227 -5.33 -14.07 -6.77
C CYS A 227 -6.27 -13.89 -5.58
N GLU A 228 -7.41 -13.20 -5.76
CA GLU A 228 -8.40 -12.97 -4.71
C GLU A 228 -9.05 -14.27 -4.23
N LYS A 229 -9.42 -15.13 -5.17
CA LYS A 229 -9.93 -16.47 -4.84
C LYS A 229 -8.91 -17.27 -4.05
N ARG A 230 -7.66 -17.27 -4.51
CA ARG A 230 -6.56 -17.97 -3.86
C ARG A 230 -6.29 -17.43 -2.46
N LEU A 231 -6.37 -16.12 -2.26
CA LEU A 231 -6.24 -15.50 -0.95
C LEU A 231 -7.29 -16.05 0.04
N GLN A 232 -8.55 -16.18 -0.36
CA GLN A 232 -9.60 -16.73 0.51
C GLN A 232 -9.32 -18.19 0.88
N GLU A 233 -8.82 -18.99 -0.06
CA GLU A 233 -8.42 -20.38 0.21
C GLU A 233 -7.27 -20.44 1.23
N ILE A 234 -6.27 -19.55 1.11
CA ILE A 234 -5.13 -19.48 2.02
C ILE A 234 -5.60 -19.06 3.42
N LEU A 235 -6.38 -17.99 3.50
CA LEU A 235 -6.86 -17.49 4.79
C LEU A 235 -7.72 -18.52 5.52
N SER A 236 -8.52 -19.32 4.81
CA SER A 236 -9.34 -20.37 5.41
C SER A 236 -8.54 -21.52 6.06
N LYS A 237 -7.25 -21.65 5.72
CA LYS A 237 -6.31 -22.66 6.25
C LYS A 237 -5.40 -22.12 7.37
N ILE A 238 -5.61 -20.90 7.79
CA ILE A 238 -4.85 -20.27 8.88
C ILE A 238 -5.77 -20.14 10.07
N ASN A 239 -5.34 -20.70 11.22
CA ASN A 239 -6.03 -20.53 12.49
C ASN A 239 -5.04 -20.14 13.58
N ILE A 240 -5.32 -19.05 14.29
CA ILE A 240 -4.51 -18.57 15.41
C ILE A 240 -5.30 -18.80 16.69
N GLU A 241 -4.79 -19.71 17.55
CA GLU A 241 -5.35 -19.96 18.86
C GLU A 241 -4.81 -18.97 19.88
N PHE A 242 -5.69 -18.49 20.74
CA PHE A 242 -5.34 -17.59 21.84
C PHE A 242 -5.57 -18.29 23.20
N THR A 243 -4.75 -17.94 24.17
CA THR A 243 -5.04 -18.26 25.58
C THR A 243 -6.17 -17.36 26.07
N VAL A 244 -7.10 -17.97 26.78
CA VAL A 244 -8.19 -17.28 27.47
C VAL A 244 -7.65 -16.56 28.70
#